data_d948d24f8b557fcbc5b349732c17de9c
#
_entry.id   d948d24f8b557fcbc5b349732c17de9c
#
_cell.length_a   1.000
_cell.length_b   1.000
_cell.length_c   1.000
_cell.angle_alpha   90.00
_cell.angle_beta   90.00
_cell.angle_gamma   90.00
#
_symmetry.space_group_name_H-M   'P 1'
#
loop_
_entity.id
_entity.type
_entity.pdbx_description
1 polymer ?
#
loop_
_entity_poly.entity_id
_entity_poly.type
_entity_poly.pdbx_seq_one_letter_code
_entity_poly.pdbx_strand_id
1 'polypeptide(L)'
;MKNTYEQLLKTQGVLYTTTVGVSMRPLLREGKDVIEIRPAEDGYRRFDAVLFRRNGVTGRGAYVCHRILKVLPNGRYWIVGDNCTAGETVEEGDILGRMTGLRRGGQDGYLKTFAYALYCLFWVRPYHLRIALLRLASFVRRVRRFVMRRVRRILNRS
;
A
#
# COMPACT_ATOMS: atom_id res chain seq x y z
N MET A 1 13.90 -4.72 -24.95
CA MET A 1 12.55 -5.02 -24.42
C MET A 1 12.58 -4.83 -22.90
N LYS A 2 11.72 -3.97 -22.32
CA LYS A 2 11.65 -3.85 -20.86
C LYS A 2 10.94 -5.09 -20.32
N ASN A 3 11.62 -5.90 -19.52
CA ASN A 3 11.00 -7.03 -18.84
C ASN A 3 9.87 -6.53 -17.92
N THR A 4 8.71 -7.17 -17.98
CA THR A 4 7.62 -6.88 -17.04
C THR A 4 7.94 -7.44 -15.65
N TYR A 5 7.23 -7.00 -14.62
CA TYR A 5 7.43 -7.53 -13.26
C TYR A 5 7.13 -9.03 -13.19
N GLU A 6 6.13 -9.50 -13.95
CA GLU A 6 5.79 -10.91 -14.07
C GLU A 6 6.96 -11.72 -14.65
N GLN A 7 7.58 -11.20 -15.73
CA GLN A 7 8.74 -11.88 -16.33
C GLN A 7 9.92 -11.95 -15.38
N LEU A 8 10.21 -10.86 -14.66
CA LEU A 8 11.28 -10.85 -13.66
C LEU A 8 11.03 -11.84 -12.53
N LEU A 9 9.81 -11.88 -11.99
CA LEU A 9 9.44 -12.84 -10.94
C LEU A 9 9.53 -14.28 -11.42
N LYS A 10 9.08 -14.55 -12.66
CA LYS A 10 9.13 -15.89 -13.24
C LYS A 10 10.57 -16.38 -13.47
N THR A 11 11.48 -15.49 -13.87
CA THR A 11 12.88 -15.87 -14.20
C THR A 11 13.80 -15.83 -13.01
N GLN A 12 13.61 -14.90 -12.08
CA GLN A 12 14.53 -14.67 -10.95
C GLN A 12 13.96 -15.14 -9.60
N GLY A 13 12.65 -15.43 -9.53
CA GLY A 13 11.99 -15.82 -8.28
C GLY A 13 11.87 -14.67 -7.27
N VAL A 14 12.42 -13.50 -7.58
CA VAL A 14 12.41 -12.31 -6.71
C VAL A 14 12.40 -11.04 -7.54
N LEU A 15 11.68 -10.04 -7.03
CA LEU A 15 11.63 -8.69 -7.61
C LEU A 15 12.02 -7.67 -6.54
N TYR A 16 12.98 -6.81 -6.85
CA TYR A 16 13.31 -5.62 -6.06
C TYR A 16 12.80 -4.39 -6.78
N THR A 17 11.97 -3.60 -6.09
CA THR A 17 11.39 -2.39 -6.68
C THR A 17 11.13 -1.32 -5.62
N THR A 18 11.00 -0.08 -6.06
CA THR A 18 10.53 1.03 -5.23
C THR A 18 9.05 1.28 -5.51
N THR A 19 8.36 1.87 -4.55
CA THR A 19 6.95 2.26 -4.71
C THR A 19 6.81 3.73 -5.05
N VAL A 20 5.77 4.04 -5.80
CA VAL A 20 5.36 5.42 -6.12
C VAL A 20 4.07 5.71 -5.37
N GLY A 21 3.95 6.93 -4.84
CA GLY A 21 2.78 7.36 -4.10
C GLY A 21 2.86 7.12 -2.60
N VAL A 22 1.79 7.49 -1.91
CA VAL A 22 1.73 7.56 -0.44
C VAL A 22 0.77 6.55 0.18
N SER A 23 0.20 5.65 -0.61
CA SER A 23 -0.86 4.73 -0.18
C SER A 23 -0.41 3.74 0.90
N MET A 24 0.88 3.42 0.96
CA MET A 24 1.47 2.51 1.95
C MET A 24 2.21 3.23 3.08
N ARG A 25 2.05 4.54 3.24
CA ARG A 25 2.57 5.23 4.44
C ARG A 25 1.83 4.78 5.70
N PRO A 26 2.49 4.77 6.86
CA PRO A 26 3.88 5.14 7.14
C PRO A 26 4.90 4.05 6.79
N LEU A 27 4.46 2.83 6.39
CA LEU A 27 5.36 1.71 6.13
C LEU A 27 6.36 2.02 5.02
N LEU A 28 5.90 2.48 3.86
CA LEU A 28 6.76 2.71 2.70
C LEU A 28 6.95 4.20 2.42
N ARG A 29 8.21 4.59 2.18
CA ARG A 29 8.60 5.93 1.77
C ARG A 29 8.87 5.93 0.28
N GLU A 30 8.05 6.67 -0.46
CA GLU A 30 8.11 6.78 -1.91
C GLU A 30 9.53 7.07 -2.43
N GLY A 31 9.98 6.28 -3.39
CA GLY A 31 11.26 6.42 -4.06
C GLY A 31 12.51 6.21 -3.18
N LYS A 32 12.34 5.92 -1.87
CA LYS A 32 13.45 5.78 -0.92
C LYS A 32 13.63 4.36 -0.40
N ASP A 33 12.51 3.67 -0.19
CA ASP A 33 12.53 2.31 0.32
C ASP A 33 12.46 1.33 -0.86
N VAL A 34 13.23 0.25 -0.79
CA VAL A 34 13.21 -0.86 -1.75
C VAL A 34 12.49 -2.03 -1.11
N ILE A 35 11.45 -2.52 -1.78
CA ILE A 35 10.71 -3.71 -1.36
C ILE A 35 11.19 -4.94 -2.13
N GLU A 36 11.26 -6.06 -1.43
CA GLU A 36 11.49 -7.38 -1.98
C GLU A 36 10.14 -8.08 -2.10
N ILE A 37 9.81 -8.56 -3.28
CA ILE A 37 8.59 -9.30 -3.59
C ILE A 37 8.98 -10.71 -4.04
N ARG A 38 8.31 -11.72 -3.48
CA ARG A 38 8.42 -13.13 -3.91
C ARG A 38 7.05 -13.73 -4.16
N PRO A 39 6.90 -14.62 -5.12
CA PRO A 39 5.72 -15.47 -5.23
C PRO A 39 5.48 -16.21 -3.91
N ALA A 40 4.22 -16.43 -3.55
CA ALA A 40 3.86 -17.15 -2.34
C ALA A 40 3.32 -18.53 -2.71
N GLU A 41 4.14 -19.56 -2.60
CA GLU A 41 3.74 -20.95 -2.88
C GLU A 41 2.74 -21.49 -1.87
N ASP A 42 2.73 -20.91 -0.64
CA ASP A 42 1.83 -21.24 0.46
C ASP A 42 0.53 -20.40 0.48
N GLY A 43 0.28 -19.67 -0.62
CA GLY A 43 -0.85 -18.76 -0.77
C GLY A 43 -0.69 -17.45 0.00
N TYR A 44 -1.73 -16.61 -0.04
CA TYR A 44 -1.74 -15.30 0.57
C TYR A 44 -2.63 -15.26 1.81
N ARG A 45 -2.18 -14.54 2.83
CA ARG A 45 -2.84 -14.48 4.13
C ARG A 45 -3.27 -13.06 4.48
N ARG A 46 -4.22 -12.97 5.39
CA ARG A 46 -4.60 -11.69 5.97
C ARG A 46 -3.40 -10.97 6.55
N PHE A 47 -3.28 -9.68 6.23
CA PHE A 47 -2.20 -8.76 6.58
C PHE A 47 -0.92 -8.90 5.75
N ASP A 48 -0.84 -9.79 4.80
CA ASP A 48 0.23 -9.75 3.82
C ASP A 48 0.17 -8.44 3.03
N ALA A 49 1.32 -7.80 2.84
CA ALA A 49 1.47 -6.75 1.84
C ALA A 49 1.83 -7.42 0.51
N VAL A 50 1.04 -7.19 -0.52
CA VAL A 50 1.17 -7.87 -1.80
C VAL A 50 1.31 -6.88 -2.94
N LEU A 51 2.10 -7.26 -3.94
CA LEU A 51 2.17 -6.59 -5.22
C LEU A 51 1.18 -7.26 -6.17
N PHE A 52 0.29 -6.50 -6.77
CA PHE A 52 -0.69 -7.00 -7.71
C PHE A 52 -0.81 -6.08 -8.92
N ARG A 53 -1.33 -6.62 -10.02
CA ARG A 53 -1.63 -5.90 -11.24
C ARG A 53 -3.10 -5.49 -11.26
N ARG A 54 -3.36 -4.22 -11.54
CA ARG A 54 -4.73 -3.73 -11.78
C ARG A 54 -5.15 -4.00 -13.21
N ASN A 55 -6.26 -4.71 -13.37
CA ASN A 55 -6.86 -4.97 -14.67
C ASN A 55 -7.35 -3.66 -15.31
N GLY A 56 -7.11 -3.52 -16.62
CA GLY A 56 -7.50 -2.33 -17.38
C GLY A 56 -6.66 -1.07 -17.14
N VAL A 57 -5.63 -1.15 -16.30
CA VAL A 57 -4.70 -0.03 -16.04
C VAL A 57 -3.34 -0.31 -16.67
N THR A 58 -2.81 0.66 -17.39
CA THR A 58 -1.48 0.60 -18.01
C THR A 58 -0.53 1.65 -17.41
N GLY A 59 0.77 1.47 -17.62
CA GLY A 59 1.79 2.41 -17.14
C GLY A 59 2.02 2.37 -15.63
N ARG A 60 2.33 3.53 -15.04
CA ARG A 60 2.76 3.62 -13.63
C ARG A 60 1.72 3.20 -12.59
N GLY A 61 0.45 3.10 -12.93
CA GLY A 61 -0.63 2.68 -12.03
C GLY A 61 -0.99 1.20 -12.14
N ALA A 62 -0.38 0.45 -13.07
CA ALA A 62 -0.73 -0.95 -13.33
C ALA A 62 -0.33 -1.86 -12.16
N TYR A 63 0.80 -1.59 -11.52
CA TYR A 63 1.30 -2.39 -10.39
C TYR A 63 1.15 -1.63 -9.09
N VAL A 64 0.52 -2.25 -8.10
CA VAL A 64 0.21 -1.63 -6.82
C VAL A 64 0.62 -2.56 -5.70
N CYS A 65 1.26 -1.99 -4.67
CA CYS A 65 1.57 -2.71 -3.44
C CYS A 65 0.60 -2.22 -2.35
N HIS A 66 -0.30 -3.09 -1.90
CA HIS A 66 -1.25 -2.83 -0.82
C HIS A 66 -1.36 -4.04 0.11
N ARG A 67 -2.19 -3.94 1.16
CA ARG A 67 -2.32 -4.95 2.21
C ARG A 67 -3.63 -5.70 2.13
N ILE A 68 -3.58 -7.03 2.24
CA ILE A 68 -4.75 -7.88 2.37
C ILE A 68 -5.38 -7.65 3.75
N LEU A 69 -6.62 -7.19 3.78
CA LEU A 69 -7.38 -7.05 5.03
C LEU A 69 -8.40 -8.16 5.24
N LYS A 70 -8.89 -8.76 4.15
CA LYS A 70 -9.80 -9.91 4.21
C LYS A 70 -9.46 -10.89 3.10
N VAL A 71 -9.48 -12.17 3.44
CA VAL A 71 -9.53 -13.28 2.49
C VAL A 71 -11.01 -13.54 2.23
N LEU A 72 -11.39 -13.52 0.97
CA LEU A 72 -12.76 -13.71 0.50
C LEU A 72 -12.90 -15.09 -0.15
N PRO A 73 -14.11 -15.63 -0.30
CA PRO A 73 -14.33 -16.87 -1.05
C PRO A 73 -13.80 -16.78 -2.50
N ASN A 74 -13.55 -17.95 -3.09
CA ASN A 74 -13.19 -18.12 -4.51
C ASN A 74 -11.87 -17.41 -4.90
N GLY A 75 -10.83 -17.48 -4.06
CA GLY A 75 -9.52 -16.93 -4.37
C GLY A 75 -9.50 -15.40 -4.56
N ARG A 76 -10.35 -14.69 -3.83
CA ARG A 76 -10.42 -13.23 -3.87
C ARG A 76 -9.93 -12.61 -2.56
N TYR A 77 -9.40 -11.42 -2.65
CA TYR A 77 -8.84 -10.69 -1.52
C TYR A 77 -9.32 -9.26 -1.51
N TRP A 78 -9.78 -8.77 -0.35
CA TRP A 78 -10.04 -7.35 -0.18
C TRP A 78 -8.77 -6.67 0.32
N ILE A 79 -8.25 -5.77 -0.51
CA ILE A 79 -6.92 -5.19 -0.37
C ILE A 79 -7.05 -3.68 -0.21
N VAL A 80 -6.29 -3.10 0.75
CA VAL A 80 -6.33 -1.67 1.09
C VAL A 80 -4.91 -1.17 1.34
N GLY A 81 -4.58 0.01 0.86
CA GLY A 81 -3.34 0.67 1.23
C GLY A 81 -3.32 1.10 2.70
N ASP A 82 -2.17 1.05 3.34
CA ASP A 82 -2.04 1.37 4.77
C ASP A 82 -2.39 2.83 5.10
N ASN A 83 -2.42 3.71 4.10
CA ASN A 83 -2.85 5.11 4.19
C ASN A 83 -4.13 5.38 3.38
N CYS A 84 -4.90 4.35 3.06
CA CYS A 84 -6.12 4.47 2.27
C CYS A 84 -7.37 4.19 3.11
N THR A 85 -8.49 4.81 2.71
CA THR A 85 -9.80 4.62 3.34
C THR A 85 -10.75 3.77 2.50
N ALA A 86 -10.36 3.50 1.25
CA ALA A 86 -11.06 2.63 0.31
C ALA A 86 -10.12 1.51 -0.13
N GLY A 87 -10.68 0.36 -0.43
CA GLY A 87 -9.98 -0.81 -0.95
C GLY A 87 -10.58 -1.29 -2.26
N GLU A 88 -9.97 -2.32 -2.78
CA GLU A 88 -10.36 -2.99 -4.01
C GLU A 88 -10.37 -4.50 -3.80
N THR A 89 -11.20 -5.20 -4.55
CA THR A 89 -11.20 -6.67 -4.59
C THR A 89 -10.29 -7.11 -5.72
N VAL A 90 -9.35 -7.98 -5.39
CA VAL A 90 -8.33 -8.49 -6.32
C VAL A 90 -8.43 -10.01 -6.34
N GLU A 91 -8.34 -10.60 -7.52
CA GLU A 91 -8.28 -12.04 -7.71
C GLU A 91 -6.86 -12.55 -7.46
N GLU A 92 -6.73 -13.79 -7.01
CA GLU A 92 -5.42 -14.39 -6.73
C GLU A 92 -4.49 -14.37 -7.94
N GLY A 93 -5.04 -14.61 -9.14
CA GLY A 93 -4.29 -14.60 -10.40
C GLY A 93 -3.69 -13.23 -10.78
N ASP A 94 -4.21 -12.13 -10.20
CA ASP A 94 -3.67 -10.79 -10.41
C ASP A 94 -2.55 -10.45 -9.40
N ILE A 95 -2.35 -11.26 -8.34
CA ILE A 95 -1.31 -11.03 -7.34
C ILE A 95 0.01 -11.63 -7.82
N LEU A 96 1.03 -10.79 -7.95
CA LEU A 96 2.34 -11.20 -8.41
C LEU A 96 3.19 -11.84 -7.30
N GLY A 97 3.00 -11.36 -6.06
CA GLY A 97 3.77 -11.87 -4.94
C GLY A 97 3.57 -11.09 -3.64
N ARG A 98 4.11 -11.64 -2.57
CA ARG A 98 4.10 -11.08 -1.21
C ARG A 98 5.40 -10.32 -0.93
N MET A 99 5.30 -9.22 -0.21
CA MET A 99 6.46 -8.49 0.29
C MET A 99 7.15 -9.29 1.39
N THR A 100 8.35 -9.76 1.13
CA THR A 100 9.19 -10.57 2.02
C THR A 100 10.32 -9.77 2.64
N GLY A 101 10.68 -8.63 2.04
CA GLY A 101 11.76 -7.77 2.52
C GLY A 101 11.46 -6.29 2.32
N LEU A 102 12.10 -5.48 3.15
CA LEU A 102 12.10 -4.02 3.06
C LEU A 102 13.49 -3.51 3.43
N ARG A 103 14.15 -2.88 2.44
CA ARG A 103 15.42 -2.16 2.61
C ARG A 103 15.14 -0.69 2.84
N ARG A 104 15.68 -0.16 3.92
CA ARG A 104 15.54 1.22 4.34
C ARG A 104 16.89 1.85 4.67
N GLY A 105 17.21 2.97 4.01
CA GLY A 105 18.48 3.66 4.24
C GLY A 105 19.71 2.77 3.96
N GLY A 106 19.62 1.88 2.98
CA GLY A 106 20.68 0.92 2.65
C GLY A 106 20.72 -0.35 3.52
N GLN A 107 19.90 -0.42 4.59
CA GLN A 107 19.86 -1.56 5.51
C GLN A 107 18.67 -2.47 5.20
N ASP A 108 18.95 -3.79 5.15
CA ASP A 108 17.93 -4.83 4.99
C ASP A 108 17.29 -5.22 6.34
N GLY A 109 16.20 -5.98 6.27
CA GLY A 109 15.61 -6.62 7.44
C GLY A 109 14.64 -5.76 8.25
N TYR A 110 14.19 -4.61 7.74
CA TYR A 110 13.24 -3.75 8.46
C TYR A 110 11.98 -4.50 8.93
N LEU A 111 11.49 -5.49 8.16
CA LEU A 111 10.32 -6.28 8.53
C LEU A 111 10.56 -7.21 9.74
N LYS A 112 11.81 -7.41 10.14
CA LYS A 112 12.18 -8.21 11.34
C LYS A 112 12.41 -7.34 12.57
N THR A 113 12.26 -6.02 12.47
CA THR A 113 12.50 -5.09 13.58
C THR A 113 11.33 -5.04 14.55
N PHE A 114 11.63 -4.68 15.80
CA PHE A 114 10.63 -4.38 16.82
C PHE A 114 9.70 -3.22 16.39
N ALA A 115 10.24 -2.23 15.69
CA ALA A 115 9.47 -1.11 15.14
C ALA A 115 8.39 -1.59 14.15
N TYR A 116 8.70 -2.58 13.31
CA TYR A 116 7.72 -3.18 12.41
C TYR A 116 6.66 -4.00 13.18
N ALA A 117 7.05 -4.71 14.23
CA ALA A 117 6.10 -5.43 15.08
C ALA A 117 5.10 -4.47 15.74
N LEU A 118 5.57 -3.35 16.29
CA LEU A 118 4.70 -2.29 16.84
C LEU A 118 3.80 -1.68 15.77
N TYR A 119 4.35 -1.42 14.58
CA TYR A 119 3.56 -0.96 13.45
C TYR A 119 2.43 -1.94 13.10
N CYS A 120 2.71 -3.24 13.05
CA CYS A 120 1.69 -4.24 12.81
C CYS A 120 0.63 -4.27 13.91
N LEU A 121 1.03 -4.16 15.18
CA LEU A 121 0.13 -4.19 16.32
C LEU A 121 -0.80 -2.97 16.36
N PHE A 122 -0.27 -1.77 16.17
CA PHE A 122 -1.02 -0.52 16.39
C PHE A 122 -1.61 0.08 15.11
N TRP A 123 -1.13 -0.29 13.93
CA TRP A 123 -1.58 0.30 12.67
C TRP A 123 -2.21 -0.72 11.71
N VAL A 124 -1.65 -1.92 11.60
CA VAL A 124 -2.16 -2.93 10.66
C VAL A 124 -3.36 -3.67 11.24
N ARG A 125 -3.22 -4.24 12.45
CA ARG A 125 -4.28 -5.06 13.06
C ARG A 125 -5.56 -4.29 13.34
N PRO A 126 -5.55 -3.08 13.96
CA PRO A 126 -6.76 -2.30 14.20
C PRO A 126 -7.19 -1.50 12.97
N TYR A 127 -7.22 -2.13 11.79
CA TYR A 127 -7.45 -1.43 10.51
C TYR A 127 -8.79 -0.69 10.45
N HIS A 128 -9.81 -1.13 11.16
CA HIS A 128 -11.09 -0.40 11.27
C HIS A 128 -10.90 0.96 11.94
N LEU A 129 -10.17 0.99 13.07
CA LEU A 129 -9.83 2.22 13.77
C LEU A 129 -8.95 3.12 12.90
N ARG A 130 -7.95 2.55 12.24
CA ARG A 130 -7.09 3.26 11.28
C ARG A 130 -7.92 3.95 10.20
N ILE A 131 -8.83 3.22 9.54
CA ILE A 131 -9.69 3.76 8.49
C ILE A 131 -10.58 4.89 9.04
N ALA A 132 -11.14 4.73 10.24
CA ALA A 132 -11.93 5.77 10.89
C ALA A 132 -11.10 7.04 11.16
N LEU A 133 -9.88 6.88 11.69
CA LEU A 133 -8.95 8.00 11.92
C LEU A 133 -8.56 8.72 10.63
N LEU A 134 -8.27 7.97 9.56
CA LEU A 134 -7.94 8.56 8.25
C LEU A 134 -9.13 9.32 7.66
N ARG A 135 -10.36 8.81 7.81
CA ARG A 135 -11.60 9.50 7.38
C ARG A 135 -11.80 10.79 8.16
N LEU A 136 -11.66 10.74 9.50
CA LEU A 136 -11.76 11.91 10.36
C LEU A 136 -10.71 12.96 9.97
N ALA A 137 -9.44 12.56 9.81
CA ALA A 137 -8.37 13.46 9.39
C ALA A 137 -8.64 14.09 8.01
N SER A 138 -9.22 13.33 7.07
CA SER A 138 -9.59 13.85 5.75
C SER A 138 -10.76 14.83 5.83
N PHE A 139 -11.74 14.58 6.70
CA PHE A 139 -12.86 15.49 6.98
C PHE A 139 -12.35 16.80 7.57
N VAL A 140 -11.53 16.75 8.64
CA VAL A 140 -10.94 17.95 9.26
C VAL A 140 -10.15 18.78 8.24
N ARG A 141 -9.33 18.13 7.39
CA ARG A 141 -8.60 18.85 6.32
C ARG A 141 -9.54 19.50 5.30
N ARG A 142 -10.70 18.90 5.01
CA ARG A 142 -11.73 19.46 4.11
C ARG A 142 -12.37 20.70 4.72
N VAL A 143 -12.79 20.61 5.98
CA VAL A 143 -13.39 21.74 6.74
C VAL A 143 -12.41 22.89 6.82
N ARG A 144 -11.15 22.63 7.24
CA ARG A 144 -10.11 23.66 7.30
C ARG A 144 -9.90 24.38 5.97
N ARG A 145 -9.83 23.62 4.86
CA ARG A 145 -9.71 24.21 3.51
C ARG A 145 -10.92 25.08 3.13
N PHE A 146 -12.11 24.63 3.48
CA PHE A 146 -13.34 25.39 3.24
C PHE A 146 -13.35 26.72 4.00
N VAL A 147 -13.06 26.70 5.31
CA VAL A 147 -12.99 27.90 6.16
C VAL A 147 -11.92 28.86 5.64
N MET A 148 -10.71 28.36 5.34
CA MET A 148 -9.62 29.23 4.84
C MET A 148 -9.95 29.87 3.49
N ARG A 149 -10.67 29.17 2.60
CA ARG A 149 -11.14 29.77 1.33
C ARG A 149 -12.18 30.88 1.58
N ARG A 150 -13.04 30.70 2.57
CA ARG A 150 -14.08 31.70 2.89
C ARG A 150 -13.45 32.95 3.53
N VAL A 151 -12.53 32.77 4.46
CA VAL A 151 -11.75 33.87 5.08
C VAL A 151 -10.99 34.66 4.01
N ARG A 152 -10.25 33.99 3.13
CA ARG A 152 -9.54 34.68 2.03
C ARG A 152 -10.46 35.51 1.13
N ARG A 153 -11.69 35.02 0.84
CA ARG A 153 -12.65 35.76 0.02
C ARG A 153 -13.16 37.04 0.73
N ILE A 154 -13.29 37.00 2.05
CA ILE A 154 -13.71 38.16 2.83
C ILE A 154 -12.59 39.21 2.85
N LEU A 155 -11.36 38.79 3.16
CA LEU A 155 -10.19 39.68 3.23
C LEU A 155 -9.83 40.34 1.87
N ASN A 156 -10.09 39.65 0.75
CA ASN A 156 -9.82 40.23 -0.58
C ASN A 156 -10.96 41.12 -1.12
N ARG A 157 -12.05 41.30 -0.36
CA ARG A 157 -13.15 42.20 -0.70
C ARG A 157 -13.16 43.52 0.11
N SER A 158 -12.25 43.60 1.06
CA SER A 158 -11.94 44.83 1.82
C SER A 158 -10.73 45.53 1.20
#